data_02a315bd76ec6abdb707353f66ffe8cb
#
_entry.id   02a315bd76ec6abdb707353f66ffe8cb
#
_cell.length_a   1.000
_cell.length_b   1.000
_cell.length_c   1.000
_cell.angle_alpha   90.00
_cell.angle_beta   90.00
_cell.angle_gamma   90.00
#
_symmetry.space_group_name_H-M   'P 1'
#
loop_
_entity.id
_entity.type
_entity.pdbx_description
1 polymer ?
#
loop_
_entity_poly.entity_id
_entity_poly.type
_entity_poly.pdbx_seq_one_letter_code
_entity_poly.pdbx_strand_id
1 'polypeptide(L)'
;MNELLFAFGNFCDEVMFITMTKPTLPPFHQKNPRRRTLASDLRLQSKIQNQDSKILNTPLSLNPLTPRRPTAAFTLIELLAVITIIGILAGLTLGAAGAVRRHGANSTAKAEVAALQAACDRFYADNNTYPVNTNVSPTSSFAPTAYTPAGQALFTNLIGSANLSAAPTTKRYLEPKPAMVFTNTSPNHFIDPWGYAYGYNSDGTNAPLIWSTAGTTKGETNKWITTWPKM
;
A
#
# COMPACT_ATOMS: atom_id res chain seq x y z
N MET A 1 56.28 2.62 31.25
CA MET A 1 55.96 3.09 32.59
C MET A 1 54.93 4.17 32.45
N ASN A 2 53.79 3.85 33.03
CA ASN A 2 52.77 4.73 33.57
C ASN A 2 52.05 5.69 32.64
N GLU A 3 50.78 5.86 32.70
CA GLU A 3 49.55 5.31 33.34
C GLU A 3 48.39 5.84 32.52
N LEU A 4 47.53 5.10 32.09
CA LEU A 4 46.14 4.86 32.51
C LEU A 4 45.57 5.96 33.43
N LEU A 5 44.66 6.79 32.93
CA LEU A 5 43.62 7.33 33.76
C LEU A 5 42.27 7.38 33.07
N PHE A 6 41.37 6.62 33.61
CA PHE A 6 39.93 6.58 33.36
C PHE A 6 39.29 7.94 33.63
N ALA A 7 38.42 8.37 32.75
CA ALA A 7 37.37 9.30 33.12
C ALA A 7 36.03 8.73 32.68
N PHE A 8 35.41 7.99 33.58
CA PHE A 8 33.98 7.76 33.62
C PHE A 8 33.32 9.08 34.01
N GLY A 9 32.66 9.71 33.07
CA GLY A 9 31.78 10.86 33.27
C GLY A 9 30.35 10.42 33.15
N ASN A 10 29.66 10.31 34.27
CA ASN A 10 28.22 10.17 34.42
C ASN A 10 27.51 11.19 33.58
N PHE A 11 26.58 10.73 32.74
CA PHE A 11 25.48 11.55 32.23
C PHE A 11 24.20 10.79 32.49
N CYS A 12 23.76 10.85 33.74
CA CYS A 12 22.39 10.61 34.15
C CYS A 12 21.64 11.94 34.09
N ASP A 13 20.37 11.84 33.78
CA ASP A 13 19.31 12.83 33.95
C ASP A 13 19.23 14.01 32.97
N GLU A 14 18.48 13.77 31.91
CA GLU A 14 17.47 14.73 31.51
C GLU A 14 16.21 13.98 31.03
N VAL A 15 15.37 13.70 32.02
CA VAL A 15 13.98 13.25 31.78
C VAL A 15 13.21 14.44 31.20
N MET A 16 13.14 14.52 29.91
CA MET A 16 12.30 15.50 29.21
C MET A 16 10.83 15.11 29.40
N PHE A 17 10.16 15.77 30.34
CA PHE A 17 8.72 15.73 30.49
C PHE A 17 8.06 16.22 29.21
N ILE A 18 7.64 15.31 28.36
CA ILE A 18 6.70 15.60 27.29
C ILE A 18 5.33 15.77 27.95
N THR A 19 4.96 17.01 28.20
CA THR A 19 3.57 17.38 28.53
C THR A 19 2.71 17.05 27.33
N MET A 20 2.00 15.93 27.39
CA MET A 20 0.91 15.61 26.48
C MET A 20 -0.22 16.64 26.68
N THR A 21 -0.25 17.65 25.87
CA THR A 21 -1.44 18.48 25.70
C THR A 21 -2.52 17.62 25.03
N LYS A 22 -3.53 17.29 25.82
CA LYS A 22 -4.75 16.60 25.40
C LYS A 22 -5.41 17.37 24.26
N PRO A 23 -5.65 16.79 23.08
CA PRO A 23 -6.41 17.48 22.03
C PRO A 23 -7.84 17.67 22.52
N THR A 24 -8.26 18.92 22.64
CA THR A 24 -9.65 19.31 22.86
C THR A 24 -10.45 18.95 21.63
N LEU A 25 -11.30 17.94 21.76
CA LEU A 25 -12.32 17.61 20.78
C LEU A 25 -13.33 18.76 20.69
N PRO A 26 -13.77 19.16 19.47
CA PRO A 26 -14.83 20.14 19.31
C PRO A 26 -16.15 19.59 19.90
N PRO A 27 -17.04 20.43 20.41
CA PRO A 27 -18.27 20.00 21.05
C PRO A 27 -19.16 19.26 20.04
N PHE A 28 -19.49 18.04 20.42
CA PHE A 28 -20.42 17.18 19.70
C PHE A 28 -21.79 17.88 19.70
N HIS A 29 -22.22 18.36 18.56
CA HIS A 29 -23.55 18.94 18.37
C HIS A 29 -24.58 17.82 18.45
N GLN A 30 -25.11 17.61 19.66
CA GLN A 30 -26.15 16.62 19.94
C GLN A 30 -27.43 17.07 19.22
N LYS A 31 -27.69 16.47 18.05
CA LYS A 31 -28.97 16.61 17.36
C LYS A 31 -30.05 16.00 18.26
N ASN A 32 -30.81 16.89 18.88
CA ASN A 32 -32.00 16.61 19.69
C ASN A 32 -32.94 15.63 18.96
N PRO A 33 -33.21 14.43 19.50
CA PRO A 33 -34.20 13.55 18.91
C PRO A 33 -35.56 14.24 19.04
N ARG A 34 -36.13 14.59 17.90
CA ARG A 34 -37.48 15.15 17.80
C ARG A 34 -38.40 14.30 18.64
N ARG A 35 -39.04 14.90 19.67
CA ARG A 35 -40.18 14.38 20.39
C ARG A 35 -41.22 14.00 19.34
N ARG A 36 -41.37 12.70 19.08
CA ARG A 36 -42.57 12.20 18.42
C ARG A 36 -43.73 12.50 19.36
N THR A 37 -44.57 13.40 18.94
CA THR A 37 -45.76 13.79 19.70
C THR A 37 -46.68 12.59 19.76
N LEU A 38 -47.10 12.25 20.97
CA LEU A 38 -48.10 11.20 21.29
C LEU A 38 -49.40 11.28 20.46
N ALA A 39 -49.63 12.39 19.77
CA ALA A 39 -50.77 12.62 18.88
C ALA A 39 -50.71 11.77 17.58
N SER A 40 -49.54 11.32 17.13
CA SER A 40 -49.44 10.48 15.93
C SER A 40 -49.75 9.01 16.20
N ASP A 41 -49.52 8.54 17.42
CA ASP A 41 -49.77 7.13 17.77
C ASP A 41 -51.25 6.86 18.03
N LEU A 42 -51.97 7.86 18.56
CA LEU A 42 -53.42 7.76 18.74
C LEU A 42 -54.22 7.73 17.42
N ARG A 43 -53.70 8.38 16.36
CA ARG A 43 -54.32 8.31 15.02
C ARG A 43 -54.12 6.98 14.31
N LEU A 44 -53.03 6.27 14.60
CA LEU A 44 -52.79 4.93 14.03
C LEU A 44 -53.66 3.88 14.69
N GLN A 45 -53.91 3.95 16.03
CA GLN A 45 -54.76 3.01 16.73
C GLN A 45 -56.23 3.16 16.35
N SER A 46 -56.74 4.38 16.14
CA SER A 46 -58.15 4.59 15.72
C SER A 46 -58.39 4.11 14.27
N LYS A 47 -57.37 3.98 13.46
CA LYS A 47 -57.46 3.51 12.07
C LYS A 47 -57.51 1.97 12.00
N ILE A 48 -56.95 1.28 12.99
CA ILE A 48 -56.94 -0.19 13.07
C ILE A 48 -58.29 -0.68 13.57
N GLN A 49 -58.93 0.02 14.54
CA GLN A 49 -60.18 -0.41 15.14
C GLN A 49 -61.42 -0.24 14.23
N ASN A 50 -61.29 0.57 13.16
CA ASN A 50 -62.38 0.78 12.19
C ASN A 50 -62.32 -0.17 10.97
N GLN A 51 -61.37 -1.08 10.91
CA GLN A 51 -61.28 -2.07 9.83
C GLN A 51 -61.93 -3.41 10.15
N ASP A 52 -62.09 -3.72 11.45
CA ASP A 52 -62.65 -5.02 11.84
C ASP A 52 -64.17 -5.15 11.65
N SER A 53 -64.90 -4.03 11.48
CA SER A 53 -66.37 -4.06 11.28
C SER A 53 -66.79 -4.15 9.80
N LYS A 54 -65.86 -4.13 8.85
CA LYS A 54 -66.17 -4.15 7.42
C LYS A 54 -66.01 -5.52 6.75
N ILE A 55 -65.53 -6.51 7.49
CA ILE A 55 -65.23 -7.85 6.97
C ILE A 55 -66.40 -8.82 6.97
N LEU A 56 -67.50 -8.47 7.68
CA LEU A 56 -68.62 -9.41 7.92
C LEU A 56 -69.72 -9.40 6.85
N ASN A 57 -69.70 -8.54 5.83
CA ASN A 57 -70.77 -8.44 4.82
C ASN A 57 -70.29 -8.43 3.36
N THR A 58 -69.14 -8.99 3.04
CA THR A 58 -68.81 -9.25 1.65
C THR A 58 -69.26 -10.65 1.26
N PRO A 59 -70.10 -10.81 0.22
CA PRO A 59 -70.41 -12.14 -0.29
C PRO A 59 -69.12 -12.79 -0.75
N LEU A 60 -68.91 -14.05 -0.37
CA LEU A 60 -67.84 -14.90 -0.84
C LEU A 60 -67.87 -14.95 -2.38
N SER A 61 -67.21 -14.04 -3.03
CA SER A 61 -66.88 -14.14 -4.45
C SER A 61 -65.93 -15.32 -4.58
N LEU A 62 -66.41 -16.44 -5.08
CA LEU A 62 -65.59 -17.54 -5.54
C LEU A 62 -64.76 -17.04 -6.70
N ASN A 63 -63.61 -16.46 -6.41
CA ASN A 63 -62.60 -16.16 -7.40
C ASN A 63 -62.27 -17.48 -8.12
N PRO A 64 -62.39 -17.55 -9.47
CA PRO A 64 -61.96 -18.73 -10.18
C PRO A 64 -60.46 -18.93 -9.86
N LEU A 65 -60.17 -20.18 -9.45
CA LEU A 65 -58.78 -20.61 -9.17
C LEU A 65 -57.90 -20.23 -10.38
N THR A 66 -57.21 -19.10 -10.28
CA THR A 66 -56.18 -18.79 -11.26
C THR A 66 -55.15 -19.92 -11.18
N PRO A 67 -54.85 -20.59 -12.31
CA PRO A 67 -53.89 -21.68 -12.29
C PRO A 67 -52.56 -21.11 -11.76
N ARG A 68 -52.17 -21.58 -10.59
CA ARG A 68 -50.86 -21.25 -10.00
C ARG A 68 -49.81 -21.72 -11.03
N ARG A 69 -49.12 -20.77 -11.69
CA ARG A 69 -48.00 -21.12 -12.54
C ARG A 69 -47.03 -21.96 -11.72
N PRO A 70 -46.63 -23.14 -12.19
CA PRO A 70 -45.63 -23.94 -11.49
C PRO A 70 -44.38 -23.12 -11.35
N THR A 71 -44.02 -22.75 -10.14
CA THR A 71 -42.71 -22.20 -9.86
C THR A 71 -41.74 -23.34 -10.06
N ALA A 72 -40.89 -23.23 -11.08
CA ALA A 72 -39.82 -24.18 -11.31
C ALA A 72 -38.96 -24.25 -10.04
N ALA A 73 -39.04 -25.34 -9.33
CA ALA A 73 -38.21 -25.59 -8.17
C ALA A 73 -36.84 -26.05 -8.67
N PHE A 74 -35.79 -25.43 -8.18
CA PHE A 74 -34.42 -25.81 -8.49
C PHE A 74 -34.14 -27.21 -7.96
N THR A 75 -33.57 -28.08 -8.78
CA THR A 75 -33.19 -29.42 -8.36
C THR A 75 -31.91 -29.40 -7.55
N LEU A 76 -31.77 -30.31 -6.59
CA LEU A 76 -30.55 -30.43 -5.79
C LEU A 76 -29.32 -30.70 -6.66
N ILE A 77 -29.50 -31.45 -7.76
CA ILE A 77 -28.42 -31.79 -8.69
C ILE A 77 -27.95 -30.55 -9.49
N GLU A 78 -28.86 -29.65 -9.87
CA GLU A 78 -28.49 -28.41 -10.57
C GLU A 78 -27.65 -27.51 -9.64
N LEU A 79 -28.04 -27.41 -8.37
CA LEU A 79 -27.26 -26.64 -7.40
C LEU A 79 -25.87 -27.26 -7.20
N LEU A 80 -25.80 -28.59 -7.04
CA LEU A 80 -24.54 -29.31 -6.85
C LEU A 80 -23.62 -29.17 -8.05
N ALA A 81 -24.17 -29.23 -9.29
CA ALA A 81 -23.38 -29.04 -10.51
C ALA A 81 -22.77 -27.63 -10.57
N VAL A 82 -23.52 -26.60 -10.21
CA VAL A 82 -23.05 -25.21 -10.23
C VAL A 82 -21.94 -24.98 -9.20
N ILE A 83 -22.10 -25.46 -7.95
CA ILE A 83 -21.05 -25.26 -6.95
C ILE A 83 -19.77 -26.05 -7.26
N THR A 84 -19.87 -27.21 -7.91
CA THR A 84 -18.68 -27.96 -8.35
C THR A 84 -17.90 -27.21 -9.43
N ILE A 85 -18.59 -26.63 -10.43
CA ILE A 85 -17.94 -25.84 -11.47
C ILE A 85 -17.28 -24.60 -10.87
N ILE A 86 -17.99 -23.87 -10.00
CA ILE A 86 -17.43 -22.70 -9.30
C ILE A 86 -16.22 -23.09 -8.46
N GLY A 87 -16.26 -24.22 -7.75
CA GLY A 87 -15.16 -24.74 -6.95
C GLY A 87 -13.90 -25.03 -7.78
N ILE A 88 -14.06 -25.65 -8.94
CA ILE A 88 -12.97 -25.93 -9.87
C ILE A 88 -12.37 -24.63 -10.41
N LEU A 89 -13.21 -23.70 -10.89
CA LEU A 89 -12.75 -22.42 -11.43
C LEU A 89 -12.04 -21.57 -10.37
N ALA A 90 -12.60 -21.51 -9.15
CA ALA A 90 -11.98 -20.81 -8.04
C ALA A 90 -10.61 -21.40 -7.67
N GLY A 91 -10.50 -22.73 -7.64
CA GLY A 91 -9.22 -23.43 -7.37
C GLY A 91 -8.14 -23.09 -8.39
N LEU A 92 -8.49 -23.07 -9.68
CA LEU A 92 -7.55 -22.72 -10.76
C LEU A 92 -7.11 -21.25 -10.69
N THR A 93 -8.04 -20.33 -10.43
CA THR A 93 -7.73 -18.90 -10.36
C THR A 93 -6.84 -18.55 -9.16
N LEU A 94 -7.08 -19.15 -8.00
CA LEU A 94 -6.24 -18.95 -6.81
C LEU A 94 -4.81 -19.46 -7.02
N GLY A 95 -4.63 -20.61 -7.70
CA GLY A 95 -3.31 -21.15 -8.01
C GLY A 95 -2.48 -20.25 -8.93
N ALA A 96 -3.10 -19.63 -9.92
CA ALA A 96 -2.41 -18.77 -10.89
C ALA A 96 -2.06 -17.37 -10.33
N ALA A 97 -2.82 -16.83 -9.38
CA ALA A 97 -2.70 -15.46 -8.90
C ALA A 97 -1.30 -15.12 -8.33
N GLY A 98 -0.65 -16.06 -7.65
CA GLY A 98 0.69 -15.88 -7.09
C GLY A 98 1.77 -15.72 -8.15
N ALA A 99 1.71 -16.51 -9.22
CA ALA A 99 2.66 -16.44 -10.33
C ALA A 99 2.53 -15.12 -11.11
N VAL A 100 1.30 -14.69 -11.38
CA VAL A 100 1.01 -13.43 -12.07
C VAL A 100 1.54 -12.22 -11.28
N ARG A 101 1.32 -12.19 -9.97
CA ARG A 101 1.83 -11.10 -9.11
C ARG A 101 3.35 -11.03 -9.12
N ARG A 102 4.05 -12.17 -9.02
CA ARG A 102 5.52 -12.21 -9.09
C ARG A 102 6.05 -11.74 -10.45
N HIS A 103 5.42 -12.17 -11.53
CA HIS A 103 5.79 -11.74 -12.88
C HIS A 103 5.57 -10.24 -13.06
N GLY A 104 4.44 -9.70 -12.61
CA GLY A 104 4.14 -8.28 -12.63
C GLY A 104 5.16 -7.46 -11.82
N ALA A 105 5.48 -7.88 -10.59
CA ALA A 105 6.48 -7.22 -9.75
C ALA A 105 7.88 -7.22 -10.41
N ASN A 106 8.30 -8.33 -11.00
CA ASN A 106 9.56 -8.41 -11.73
C ASN A 106 9.60 -7.45 -12.94
N SER A 107 8.52 -7.39 -13.71
CA SER A 107 8.44 -6.49 -14.86
C SER A 107 8.46 -5.01 -14.44
N THR A 108 7.76 -4.68 -13.37
CA THR A 108 7.76 -3.33 -12.79
C THR A 108 9.15 -2.95 -12.32
N ALA A 109 9.82 -3.80 -11.52
CA ALA A 109 11.17 -3.52 -11.03
C ALA A 109 12.19 -3.34 -12.16
N LYS A 110 12.10 -4.13 -13.24
CA LYS A 110 12.95 -3.93 -14.42
C LYS A 110 12.75 -2.57 -15.06
N ALA A 111 11.50 -2.14 -15.21
CA ALA A 111 11.18 -0.83 -15.77
C ALA A 111 11.65 0.31 -14.86
N GLU A 112 11.54 0.13 -13.53
CA GLU A 112 11.98 1.12 -12.55
C GLU A 112 13.51 1.23 -12.51
N VAL A 113 14.25 0.11 -12.54
CA VAL A 113 15.72 0.11 -12.64
C VAL A 113 16.18 0.83 -13.93
N ALA A 114 15.52 0.55 -15.05
CA ALA A 114 15.83 1.25 -16.31
C ALA A 114 15.51 2.75 -16.25
N ALA A 115 14.42 3.15 -15.58
CA ALA A 115 14.06 4.55 -15.39
C ALA A 115 15.05 5.27 -14.46
N LEU A 116 15.52 4.62 -13.40
CA LEU A 116 16.58 5.15 -12.52
C LEU A 116 17.88 5.34 -13.27
N GLN A 117 18.28 4.36 -14.09
CA GLN A 117 19.48 4.50 -14.92
C GLN A 117 19.37 5.66 -15.89
N ALA A 118 18.26 5.77 -16.63
CA ALA A 118 18.03 6.88 -17.54
C ALA A 118 18.01 8.25 -16.84
N ALA A 119 17.56 8.31 -15.59
CA ALA A 119 17.62 9.53 -14.79
C ALA A 119 19.05 9.87 -14.37
N CYS A 120 19.87 8.87 -14.01
CA CYS A 120 21.29 9.04 -13.76
C CYS A 120 22.04 9.53 -15.00
N ASP A 121 21.71 9.01 -16.19
CA ASP A 121 22.32 9.46 -17.45
C ASP A 121 21.97 10.92 -17.76
N ARG A 122 20.73 11.35 -17.47
CA ARG A 122 20.33 12.77 -17.58
C ARG A 122 21.08 13.64 -16.58
N PHE A 123 21.25 13.17 -15.35
CA PHE A 123 22.05 13.85 -14.34
C PHE A 123 23.50 14.02 -14.81
N TYR A 124 24.09 12.95 -15.36
CA TYR A 124 25.45 12.96 -15.92
C TYR A 124 25.58 13.96 -17.08
N ALA A 125 24.61 14.02 -17.97
CA ALA A 125 24.63 14.96 -19.11
C ALA A 125 24.68 16.43 -18.67
N ASP A 126 24.08 16.76 -17.53
CA ASP A 126 24.11 18.14 -17.01
C ASP A 126 25.29 18.43 -16.09
N ASN A 127 25.75 17.44 -15.31
CA ASN A 127 26.73 17.64 -14.25
C ASN A 127 28.12 17.05 -14.58
N ASN A 128 28.22 16.33 -15.68
CA ASN A 128 29.44 15.61 -16.14
C ASN A 128 29.98 14.61 -15.10
N THR A 129 29.08 14.16 -14.18
CA THR A 129 29.37 13.15 -13.17
C THR A 129 28.05 12.45 -12.78
N TYR A 130 28.10 11.17 -12.42
CA TYR A 130 26.97 10.49 -11.81
C TYR A 130 26.84 10.87 -10.34
N PRO A 131 25.65 10.73 -9.70
CA PRO A 131 25.51 10.87 -8.26
C PRO A 131 26.47 9.90 -7.55
N VAL A 132 27.41 10.41 -6.75
CA VAL A 132 28.45 9.56 -6.14
C VAL A 132 27.90 8.84 -4.91
N ASN A 133 28.10 7.53 -4.84
CA ASN A 133 27.89 6.70 -3.65
C ASN A 133 28.71 5.41 -3.75
N THR A 134 29.75 5.31 -2.94
CA THR A 134 30.63 4.14 -2.87
C THR A 134 30.44 3.31 -1.59
N ASN A 135 29.50 3.71 -0.72
CA ASN A 135 29.35 3.10 0.60
C ASN A 135 28.72 1.69 0.55
N VAL A 136 28.08 1.34 -0.54
CA VAL A 136 27.38 0.06 -0.71
C VAL A 136 27.81 -0.59 -2.01
N SER A 137 28.17 -1.87 -1.94
CA SER A 137 28.50 -2.69 -3.11
C SER A 137 27.50 -3.86 -3.20
N PRO A 138 27.20 -4.35 -4.40
CA PRO A 138 26.38 -5.55 -4.59
C PRO A 138 26.92 -6.81 -3.88
N THR A 139 28.22 -6.82 -3.56
CA THR A 139 28.90 -7.93 -2.88
C THR A 139 29.09 -7.72 -1.38
N SER A 140 28.92 -6.49 -0.88
CA SER A 140 29.23 -6.16 0.52
C SER A 140 28.11 -6.41 1.51
N SER A 141 26.88 -6.46 1.04
CA SER A 141 25.71 -6.75 1.89
C SER A 141 24.57 -7.32 1.06
N PHE A 142 23.88 -8.31 1.62
CA PHE A 142 22.68 -8.89 1.05
C PHE A 142 21.40 -8.46 1.80
N ALA A 143 21.55 -7.64 2.85
CA ALA A 143 20.43 -7.10 3.61
C ALA A 143 19.87 -5.86 2.90
N PRO A 144 18.63 -5.87 2.43
CA PRO A 144 18.06 -4.73 1.71
C PRO A 144 18.02 -3.43 2.51
N THR A 145 17.98 -3.53 3.84
CA THR A 145 18.02 -2.38 4.75
C THR A 145 19.35 -1.62 4.71
N ALA A 146 20.45 -2.29 4.33
CA ALA A 146 21.76 -1.66 4.18
C ALA A 146 21.81 -0.70 2.96
N TYR A 147 20.84 -0.79 2.04
CA TYR A 147 20.78 0.06 0.86
C TYR A 147 20.05 1.38 1.08
N THR A 148 19.36 1.55 2.20
CA THR A 148 18.59 2.76 2.50
C THR A 148 19.41 4.05 2.37
N PRO A 149 20.63 4.18 2.95
CA PRO A 149 21.43 5.41 2.80
C PRO A 149 21.81 5.70 1.35
N ALA A 150 22.14 4.66 0.57
CA ALA A 150 22.44 4.80 -0.84
C ALA A 150 21.22 5.23 -1.64
N GLY A 151 20.06 4.65 -1.37
CA GLY A 151 18.78 5.03 -1.94
C GLY A 151 18.35 6.46 -1.59
N GLN A 152 18.62 6.93 -0.39
CA GLN A 152 18.39 8.32 0.03
C GLN A 152 19.28 9.32 -0.71
N ALA A 153 20.58 9.00 -0.86
CA ALA A 153 21.50 9.83 -1.63
C ALA A 153 21.07 9.91 -3.10
N LEU A 154 20.73 8.77 -3.71
CA LEU A 154 20.21 8.73 -5.08
C LEU A 154 18.91 9.53 -5.22
N PHE A 155 17.98 9.37 -4.31
CA PHE A 155 16.71 10.09 -4.30
C PHE A 155 16.93 11.61 -4.27
N THR A 156 17.74 12.09 -3.34
CA THR A 156 18.02 13.52 -3.17
C THR A 156 18.65 14.13 -4.42
N ASN A 157 19.58 13.43 -5.05
CA ASN A 157 20.23 13.90 -6.27
C ASN A 157 19.29 13.89 -7.49
N LEU A 158 18.44 12.87 -7.65
CA LEU A 158 17.56 12.77 -8.82
C LEU A 158 16.26 13.58 -8.69
N ILE A 159 15.78 13.80 -7.48
CA ILE A 159 14.54 14.56 -7.23
C ILE A 159 14.82 16.02 -6.93
N GLY A 160 16.03 16.35 -6.47
CA GLY A 160 16.42 17.69 -6.10
C GLY A 160 15.86 18.16 -4.76
N SER A 161 15.32 17.25 -3.95
CA SER A 161 14.78 17.52 -2.61
C SER A 161 14.89 16.29 -1.72
N ALA A 162 14.89 16.49 -0.41
CA ALA A 162 14.90 15.39 0.55
C ALA A 162 13.56 14.65 0.63
N ASN A 163 12.45 15.30 0.27
CA ASN A 163 11.12 14.73 0.37
C ASN A 163 10.36 14.92 -0.95
N LEU A 164 9.55 13.93 -1.32
CA LEU A 164 8.77 13.96 -2.57
C LEU A 164 7.75 15.11 -2.61
N SER A 165 7.19 15.49 -1.47
CA SER A 165 6.23 16.58 -1.33
C SER A 165 6.86 17.98 -1.29
N ALA A 166 8.19 18.07 -1.07
CA ALA A 166 8.89 19.35 -1.01
C ALA A 166 9.19 19.87 -2.43
N ALA A 167 9.20 21.18 -2.58
CA ALA A 167 9.67 21.82 -3.80
C ALA A 167 11.16 21.46 -4.03
N PRO A 168 11.54 21.10 -5.26
CA PRO A 168 12.93 20.78 -5.55
C PRO A 168 13.80 22.05 -5.44
N THR A 169 14.95 21.92 -4.80
CA THR A 169 15.97 22.98 -4.69
C THR A 169 16.95 22.95 -5.86
N THR A 170 17.03 21.81 -6.54
CA THR A 170 17.85 21.60 -7.74
C THR A 170 16.99 21.00 -8.85
N LYS A 171 17.57 20.82 -10.05
CA LYS A 171 16.86 20.22 -11.18
C LYS A 171 16.37 18.81 -10.82
N ARG A 172 15.12 18.51 -11.17
CA ARG A 172 14.55 17.17 -11.05
C ARG A 172 14.82 16.37 -12.32
N TYR A 173 15.39 15.19 -12.19
CA TYR A 173 15.75 14.30 -13.29
C TYR A 173 14.79 13.12 -13.46
N LEU A 174 14.00 12.84 -12.43
CA LEU A 174 13.02 11.76 -12.42
C LEU A 174 11.70 12.24 -11.79
N GLU A 175 10.58 11.88 -12.41
CA GLU A 175 9.25 11.99 -11.80
C GLU A 175 8.82 10.59 -11.35
N PRO A 176 9.01 10.23 -10.08
CA PRO A 176 8.74 8.88 -9.63
C PRO A 176 7.25 8.67 -9.40
N LYS A 177 6.80 7.43 -9.59
CA LYS A 177 5.47 7.01 -9.14
C LYS A 177 5.45 7.00 -7.60
N PRO A 178 4.34 7.39 -6.95
CA PRO A 178 4.24 7.36 -5.48
C PRO A 178 4.57 5.98 -4.87
N ALA A 179 4.20 4.89 -5.54
CA ALA A 179 4.49 3.53 -5.08
C ALA A 179 5.98 3.16 -5.11
N MET A 180 6.82 3.91 -5.83
CA MET A 180 8.27 3.72 -5.95
C MET A 180 9.03 4.44 -4.84
N VAL A 181 8.35 5.20 -3.97
CA VAL A 181 9.02 6.06 -2.98
C VAL A 181 8.55 5.72 -1.57
N PHE A 182 9.49 5.49 -0.68
CA PHE A 182 9.24 5.37 0.73
C PHE A 182 9.33 6.76 1.38
N THR A 183 8.18 7.24 1.88
CA THR A 183 8.03 8.63 2.36
C THR A 183 8.13 8.78 3.87
N ASN A 184 8.21 7.66 4.64
CA ASN A 184 8.24 7.71 6.11
C ASN A 184 9.64 7.99 6.69
N THR A 185 10.62 8.27 5.83
CA THR A 185 11.99 8.66 6.21
C THR A 185 12.33 10.01 5.62
N SER A 186 13.25 10.73 6.25
CA SER A 186 13.83 11.95 5.69
C SER A 186 15.36 11.84 5.71
N PRO A 187 16.00 11.82 4.53
CA PRO A 187 15.42 11.86 3.16
C PRO A 187 14.56 10.65 2.82
N ASN A 188 13.62 10.85 1.87
CA ASN A 188 12.90 9.73 1.25
C ASN A 188 13.89 8.87 0.43
N HIS A 189 13.47 7.65 0.04
CA HIS A 189 14.27 6.79 -0.83
C HIS A 189 13.40 5.97 -1.79
N PHE A 190 14.01 5.48 -2.86
CA PHE A 190 13.32 4.61 -3.80
C PHE A 190 13.20 3.20 -3.26
N ILE A 191 12.03 2.60 -3.43
CA ILE A 191 11.73 1.21 -3.07
C ILE A 191 11.26 0.42 -4.28
N ASP A 192 11.57 -0.87 -4.26
CA ASP A 192 11.12 -1.82 -5.26
C ASP A 192 9.68 -2.32 -4.98
N PRO A 193 9.05 -3.08 -5.91
CA PRO A 193 7.69 -3.59 -5.74
C PRO A 193 7.51 -4.56 -4.55
N TRP A 194 8.57 -4.99 -3.91
CA TRP A 194 8.54 -5.79 -2.66
C TRP A 194 8.73 -4.93 -1.40
N GLY A 195 8.92 -3.61 -1.57
CA GLY A 195 9.08 -2.66 -0.46
C GLY A 195 10.50 -2.52 0.07
N TYR A 196 11.51 -3.02 -0.64
CA TYR A 196 12.91 -2.89 -0.27
C TYR A 196 13.59 -1.73 -1.01
N ALA A 197 14.57 -1.09 -0.35
CA ALA A 197 15.35 -0.04 -0.97
C ALA A 197 16.13 -0.56 -2.18
N TYR A 198 16.14 0.22 -3.27
CA TYR A 198 17.05 -0.03 -4.38
C TYR A 198 18.50 0.16 -3.94
N GLY A 199 19.36 -0.78 -4.32
CA GLY A 199 20.80 -0.64 -4.18
C GLY A 199 21.36 0.30 -5.25
N TYR A 200 22.33 1.12 -4.87
CA TYR A 200 22.98 2.08 -5.74
C TYR A 200 24.47 2.20 -5.40
N ASN A 201 25.32 2.08 -6.39
CA ASN A 201 26.75 2.32 -6.29
C ASN A 201 27.27 3.06 -7.52
N SER A 202 28.05 4.09 -7.30
CA SER A 202 28.68 4.87 -8.37
C SER A 202 29.91 5.62 -7.85
N ASP A 203 30.98 5.60 -8.62
CA ASP A 203 32.22 6.39 -8.42
C ASP A 203 32.12 7.78 -9.04
N GLY A 204 31.04 8.10 -9.73
CA GLY A 204 30.80 9.36 -10.42
C GLY A 204 31.27 9.38 -11.88
N THR A 205 32.14 8.48 -12.29
CA THR A 205 32.74 8.45 -13.66
C THR A 205 32.16 7.33 -14.51
N ASN A 206 32.04 6.16 -13.94
CA ASN A 206 31.50 4.98 -14.62
C ASN A 206 29.97 4.89 -14.50
N ALA A 207 29.35 4.16 -15.44
CA ALA A 207 27.93 3.90 -15.38
C ALA A 207 27.52 3.29 -14.01
N PRO A 208 26.49 3.80 -13.36
CA PRO A 208 26.14 3.40 -12.02
C PRO A 208 25.60 1.96 -11.95
N LEU A 209 25.91 1.28 -10.87
CA LEU A 209 25.33 -0.02 -10.56
C LEU A 209 24.04 0.21 -9.76
N ILE A 210 22.90 -0.19 -10.34
CA ILE A 210 21.57 -0.10 -9.72
C ILE A 210 20.96 -1.50 -9.68
N TRP A 211 20.40 -1.88 -8.54
CA TRP A 211 19.78 -3.20 -8.39
C TRP A 211 18.60 -3.23 -7.43
N SER A 212 17.71 -4.18 -7.66
CA SER A 212 16.72 -4.66 -6.71
C SER A 212 17.04 -6.08 -6.30
N THR A 213 16.83 -6.42 -5.04
CA THR A 213 16.99 -7.79 -4.54
C THR A 213 15.85 -8.72 -4.95
N ALA A 214 14.85 -8.21 -5.69
CA ALA A 214 13.65 -8.96 -6.11
C ALA A 214 12.93 -9.66 -4.94
N GLY A 215 12.89 -9.00 -3.78
CA GLY A 215 12.27 -9.52 -2.57
C GLY A 215 13.10 -10.58 -1.84
N THR A 216 14.35 -10.85 -2.26
CA THR A 216 15.23 -11.79 -1.56
C THR A 216 16.07 -11.10 -0.50
N THR A 217 16.22 -11.76 0.65
CA THR A 217 17.03 -11.26 1.78
C THR A 217 18.30 -12.09 2.02
N LYS A 218 18.47 -13.15 1.21
CA LYS A 218 19.55 -14.12 1.32
C LYS A 218 20.33 -14.12 0.01
N GLY A 219 21.44 -13.55 -0.12
CA GLY A 219 22.47 -13.63 -1.18
C GLY A 219 22.14 -14.28 -2.54
N GLU A 220 20.87 -14.47 -2.88
CA GLU A 220 20.41 -15.07 -4.14
C GLU A 220 20.52 -14.07 -5.30
N THR A 221 21.74 -13.64 -5.59
CA THR A 221 22.03 -12.60 -6.58
C THR A 221 21.59 -12.97 -8.00
N ASN A 222 21.42 -14.24 -8.30
CA ASN A 222 20.87 -14.73 -9.56
C ASN A 222 19.40 -14.29 -9.80
N LYS A 223 18.66 -13.98 -8.76
CA LYS A 223 17.28 -13.48 -8.83
C LYS A 223 17.20 -11.94 -8.89
N TRP A 224 18.28 -11.24 -8.57
CA TRP A 224 18.30 -9.79 -8.55
C TRP A 224 18.02 -9.19 -9.93
N ILE A 225 17.46 -8.01 -9.93
CA ILE A 225 17.24 -7.21 -11.13
C ILE A 225 18.31 -6.11 -11.14
N THR A 226 19.18 -6.09 -12.13
CA THR A 226 20.42 -5.31 -12.15
C THR A 226 20.57 -4.56 -13.45
N THR A 227 21.32 -3.46 -13.44
CA THR A 227 21.72 -2.71 -14.65
C THR A 227 22.84 -3.41 -15.42
N TRP A 228 23.55 -4.34 -14.78
CA TRP A 228 24.64 -5.11 -15.43
C TRP A 228 24.16 -6.52 -15.84
N PRO A 229 24.79 -7.13 -16.85
CA PRO A 229 24.46 -8.48 -17.26
C PRO A 229 24.74 -9.48 -16.11
N LYS A 230 23.85 -10.45 -15.95
CA LYS A 230 24.08 -11.56 -15.01
C LYS A 230 25.18 -12.44 -15.54
N MET A 231 26.16 -12.72 -14.73
CA MET A 231 27.16 -13.73 -15.02
C MET A 231 26.60 -15.13 -14.84
#